data_6f514cb7c5b47ff23560bb73b500a1ec
#
_entry.id   6f514cb7c5b47ff23560bb73b500a1ec
#
_cell.length_a   1.000
_cell.length_b   1.000
_cell.length_c   1.000
_cell.angle_alpha   90.00
_cell.angle_beta   90.00
_cell.angle_gamma   90.00
#
_symmetry.space_group_name_H-M   'P 1'
#
loop_
_entity.id
_entity.type
_entity.pdbx_description
1 polymer ?
#
loop_
_entity_poly.entity_id
_entity_poly.type
_entity_poly.pdbx_seq_one_letter_code
_entity_poly.pdbx_strand_id
1 'polypeptide(L)'
;MSAGTRARLSPGEQLRGEGRPLSVTGCLLFKEWDPEDRKYYFWEEWQLSGMDDYDTWVELDHYDGRVYLYEPLRFVEQLDPGSLHPGQILTLTSGTDVYAARVVELGAGVLHETAGTTSCSLARGEEMGYAEVELTDARGATSRVTFDSHGYRDLVSYRKRRLGRAEQRQLFGKAIAAPTTARSGSDESVNAGVFWVMVMLVIMIVIIAVAQHADGSGSSGSGGGSGGVVRPVYGGGGGGVGK
;
A
#
# COMPACT_ATOMS: atom_id res chain seq x y z
N MET A 1 14.00 -21.95 -7.08
CA MET A 1 13.18 -21.99 -8.30
C MET A 1 13.13 -20.58 -8.82
N SER A 2 13.50 -20.33 -10.08
CA SER A 2 13.30 -19.00 -10.70
C SER A 2 11.79 -18.82 -10.86
N ALA A 3 11.25 -17.75 -10.29
CA ALA A 3 9.86 -17.39 -10.54
C ALA A 3 9.86 -16.64 -11.88
N GLY A 4 9.56 -17.33 -12.95
CA GLY A 4 9.31 -16.69 -14.24
C GLY A 4 7.96 -15.99 -14.28
N THR A 5 7.72 -15.19 -15.32
CA THR A 5 6.43 -14.52 -15.55
C THR A 5 5.28 -15.51 -15.65
N ARG A 6 4.11 -15.16 -15.14
CA ARG A 6 2.88 -15.96 -15.13
C ARG A 6 1.77 -15.38 -15.99
N ALA A 7 1.85 -14.07 -16.26
CA ALA A 7 0.90 -13.43 -17.15
C ALA A 7 1.00 -14.04 -18.57
N ARG A 8 -0.14 -14.13 -19.25
CA ARG A 8 -0.22 -14.54 -20.64
C ARG A 8 0.06 -13.35 -21.56
N LEU A 9 1.19 -12.72 -21.34
CA LEU A 9 1.67 -11.58 -22.10
C LEU A 9 3.09 -11.87 -22.59
N SER A 10 3.46 -11.24 -23.71
CA SER A 10 4.80 -11.30 -24.25
C SER A 10 5.19 -9.93 -24.80
N PRO A 11 6.44 -9.48 -24.62
CA PRO A 11 6.91 -8.25 -25.24
C PRO A 11 6.73 -8.28 -26.77
N GLY A 12 6.24 -7.16 -27.35
CA GLY A 12 5.90 -7.05 -28.77
C GLY A 12 4.50 -7.55 -29.13
N GLU A 13 3.77 -8.18 -28.21
CA GLU A 13 2.42 -8.64 -28.46
C GLU A 13 1.45 -7.47 -28.66
N GLN A 14 0.53 -7.64 -29.62
CA GLN A 14 -0.59 -6.74 -29.86
C GLN A 14 -1.86 -7.28 -29.21
N LEU A 15 -2.41 -6.50 -28.29
CA LEU A 15 -3.66 -6.82 -27.61
C LEU A 15 -4.81 -6.13 -28.36
N ARG A 16 -5.87 -6.85 -28.64
CA ARG A 16 -7.03 -6.36 -29.40
C ARG A 16 -8.32 -6.62 -28.62
N GLY A 17 -8.59 -5.73 -27.67
CA GLY A 17 -9.87 -5.67 -26.98
C GLY A 17 -10.83 -4.70 -27.66
N GLU A 18 -11.83 -4.29 -26.93
CA GLU A 18 -12.75 -3.22 -27.34
C GLU A 18 -11.98 -1.89 -27.21
N GLY A 19 -11.70 -1.23 -28.30
CA GLY A 19 -10.99 0.03 -28.32
C GLY A 19 -9.75 0.02 -29.19
N ARG A 20 -8.75 0.84 -28.82
CA ARG A 20 -7.48 0.92 -29.58
C ARG A 20 -6.64 -0.33 -29.32
N PRO A 21 -5.91 -0.81 -30.34
CA PRO A 21 -4.91 -1.86 -30.12
C PRO A 21 -3.84 -1.38 -29.14
N LEU A 22 -3.48 -2.26 -28.18
CA LEU A 22 -2.43 -2.00 -27.22
C LEU A 22 -1.22 -2.84 -27.56
N SER A 23 -0.02 -2.28 -27.39
CA SER A 23 1.24 -3.00 -27.55
C SER A 23 1.86 -3.28 -26.19
N VAL A 24 2.24 -4.52 -25.93
CA VAL A 24 3.03 -4.90 -24.77
C VAL A 24 4.48 -4.55 -25.05
N THR A 25 5.08 -3.61 -24.31
CA THR A 25 6.46 -3.17 -24.54
C THR A 25 7.46 -3.95 -23.71
N GLY A 26 7.15 -4.22 -22.46
CA GLY A 26 8.03 -4.97 -21.57
C GLY A 26 7.37 -5.34 -20.25
N CYS A 27 8.15 -6.01 -19.42
CA CYS A 27 7.75 -6.49 -18.10
C CYS A 27 8.87 -6.30 -17.09
N LEU A 28 8.49 -5.94 -15.90
CA LEU A 28 9.32 -5.93 -14.69
C LEU A 28 8.76 -7.00 -13.74
N LEU A 29 9.58 -7.95 -13.30
CA LEU A 29 9.22 -8.92 -12.27
C LEU A 29 9.88 -8.52 -10.97
N PHE A 30 9.07 -8.18 -9.99
CA PHE A 30 9.51 -7.79 -8.67
C PHE A 30 9.39 -8.94 -7.67
N LYS A 31 10.15 -8.83 -6.59
CA LYS A 31 10.03 -9.66 -5.40
C LYS A 31 10.18 -8.80 -4.15
N GLU A 32 9.41 -9.13 -3.12
CA GLU A 32 9.49 -8.54 -1.80
C GLU A 32 9.63 -9.64 -0.75
N TRP A 33 10.49 -9.42 0.25
CA TRP A 33 10.64 -10.34 1.36
C TRP A 33 9.66 -9.99 2.47
N ASP A 34 8.81 -10.93 2.82
CA ASP A 34 7.94 -10.82 3.98
C ASP A 34 8.59 -11.50 5.20
N PRO A 35 8.95 -10.73 6.24
CA PRO A 35 9.58 -11.29 7.44
C PRO A 35 8.60 -12.10 8.32
N GLU A 36 7.29 -11.84 8.26
CA GLU A 36 6.28 -12.54 9.02
C GLU A 36 6.04 -13.93 8.45
N ASP A 37 5.80 -14.01 7.16
CA ASP A 37 5.60 -15.26 6.42
C ASP A 37 6.91 -15.97 6.07
N ARG A 38 8.05 -15.30 6.21
CA ARG A 38 9.41 -15.78 5.89
C ARG A 38 9.50 -16.32 4.46
N LYS A 39 8.91 -15.61 3.50
CA LYS A 39 8.87 -15.99 2.09
C LYS A 39 8.98 -14.76 1.20
N TYR A 40 9.27 -14.99 -0.07
CA TYR A 40 9.20 -13.96 -1.10
C TYR A 40 7.83 -13.96 -1.74
N TYR A 41 7.23 -12.78 -1.83
CA TYR A 41 6.13 -12.46 -2.71
C TYR A 41 6.66 -11.96 -4.04
N PHE A 42 5.94 -12.22 -5.12
CA PHE A 42 6.30 -11.81 -6.46
C PHE A 42 5.11 -11.15 -7.12
N TRP A 43 5.37 -10.14 -7.94
CA TRP A 43 4.39 -9.57 -8.85
C TRP A 43 5.06 -9.14 -10.14
N GLU A 44 4.28 -9.04 -11.21
CA GLU A 44 4.71 -8.62 -12.54
C GLU A 44 4.05 -7.30 -12.88
N GLU A 45 4.81 -6.38 -13.44
CA GLU A 45 4.31 -5.13 -14.01
C GLU A 45 4.60 -5.09 -15.50
N TRP A 46 3.54 -5.09 -16.29
CA TRP A 46 3.61 -5.09 -17.74
C TRP A 46 3.29 -3.71 -18.27
N GLN A 47 4.22 -3.11 -18.99
CA GLN A 47 4.02 -1.83 -19.64
C GLN A 47 3.27 -2.00 -20.94
N LEU A 48 2.21 -1.19 -21.13
CA LEU A 48 1.38 -1.14 -22.31
C LEU A 48 1.48 0.25 -22.93
N SER A 49 1.55 0.30 -24.27
CA SER A 49 1.43 1.53 -25.04
C SER A 49 0.16 1.53 -25.88
N GLY A 50 -0.42 2.71 -26.12
CA GLY A 50 -1.59 2.91 -26.99
C GLY A 50 -2.89 3.26 -26.27
N MET A 51 -2.95 3.31 -24.94
CA MET A 51 -4.14 3.75 -24.21
C MET A 51 -4.28 5.28 -24.20
N ASP A 52 -3.23 5.97 -23.87
CA ASP A 52 -3.15 7.42 -23.80
C ASP A 52 -1.73 7.92 -24.15
N ASP A 53 -1.42 9.17 -23.83
CA ASP A 53 -0.09 9.76 -24.03
C ASP A 53 0.91 9.37 -22.94
N TYR A 54 0.50 8.54 -21.98
CA TYR A 54 1.29 8.09 -20.85
C TYR A 54 1.43 6.57 -20.85
N ASP A 55 2.47 6.11 -20.16
CA ASP A 55 2.68 4.70 -19.94
C ASP A 55 1.56 4.15 -19.02
N THR A 56 0.90 3.13 -19.50
CA THR A 56 -0.09 2.38 -18.73
C THR A 56 0.54 1.06 -18.30
N TRP A 57 0.31 0.68 -17.07
CA TRP A 57 0.85 -0.55 -16.51
C TRP A 57 -0.25 -1.51 -16.07
N VAL A 58 0.04 -2.79 -16.20
CA VAL A 58 -0.82 -3.87 -15.69
C VAL A 58 -0.02 -4.74 -14.75
N GLU A 59 -0.45 -4.81 -13.50
CA GLU A 59 0.13 -5.68 -12.49
C GLU A 59 -0.59 -7.04 -12.49
N LEU A 60 0.18 -8.11 -12.35
CA LEU A 60 -0.30 -9.43 -11.97
C LEU A 60 0.37 -9.84 -10.65
N ASP A 61 -0.41 -9.93 -9.59
CA ASP A 61 0.01 -10.48 -8.32
C ASP A 61 0.13 -12.01 -8.43
N HIS A 62 1.29 -12.56 -8.05
CA HIS A 62 1.54 -14.00 -8.08
C HIS A 62 0.90 -14.76 -6.92
N TYR A 63 0.57 -14.09 -5.83
CA TYR A 63 0.01 -14.73 -4.66
C TYR A 63 -1.44 -15.14 -4.89
N ASP A 64 -2.26 -14.22 -5.35
CA ASP A 64 -3.70 -14.44 -5.52
C ASP A 64 -4.16 -14.42 -6.98
N GLY A 65 -3.27 -14.11 -7.92
CA GLY A 65 -3.55 -14.02 -9.35
C GLY A 65 -4.45 -12.85 -9.74
N ARG A 66 -4.56 -11.83 -8.89
CA ARG A 66 -5.29 -10.61 -9.19
C ARG A 66 -4.56 -9.79 -10.23
N VAL A 67 -5.35 -9.11 -11.04
CA VAL A 67 -4.85 -8.21 -12.09
C VAL A 67 -5.32 -6.81 -11.75
N TYR A 68 -4.38 -5.87 -11.79
CA TYR A 68 -4.66 -4.45 -11.59
C TYR A 68 -4.22 -3.64 -12.81
N LEU A 69 -5.01 -2.64 -13.16
CA LEU A 69 -4.65 -1.62 -14.14
C LEU A 69 -4.18 -0.39 -13.38
N TYR A 70 -3.03 0.13 -13.78
CA TYR A 70 -2.46 1.38 -13.29
C TYR A 70 -2.75 2.48 -14.31
N GLU A 71 -3.62 3.40 -13.95
CA GLU A 71 -3.99 4.56 -14.75
C GLU A 71 -3.24 5.78 -14.21
N PRO A 72 -2.42 6.46 -15.02
CA PRO A 72 -1.68 7.63 -14.56
C PRO A 72 -2.60 8.67 -13.93
N LEU A 73 -2.24 9.17 -12.75
CA LEU A 73 -2.95 10.22 -12.05
C LEU A 73 -1.92 11.20 -11.49
N ARG A 74 -2.02 12.47 -11.88
CA ARG A 74 -1.06 13.49 -11.46
C ARG A 74 -1.57 14.28 -10.29
N PHE A 75 -0.70 14.49 -9.31
CA PHE A 75 -0.92 15.40 -8.20
C PHE A 75 0.03 16.59 -8.29
N VAL A 76 -0.39 17.70 -7.69
CA VAL A 76 0.46 18.88 -7.50
C VAL A 76 1.57 18.57 -6.50
N GLU A 77 1.21 17.83 -5.46
CA GLU A 77 2.12 17.39 -4.40
C GLU A 77 2.96 16.22 -4.91
N GLN A 78 4.26 16.33 -4.71
CA GLN A 78 5.20 15.23 -4.98
C GLN A 78 5.45 14.48 -3.68
N LEU A 79 5.06 13.21 -3.63
CA LEU A 79 5.27 12.36 -2.48
C LEU A 79 6.48 11.45 -2.72
N ASP A 80 7.37 11.43 -1.75
CA ASP A 80 8.45 10.45 -1.69
C ASP A 80 8.01 9.31 -0.76
N PRO A 81 7.81 8.07 -1.26
CA PRO A 81 7.46 6.93 -0.43
C PRO A 81 8.34 6.75 0.80
N GLY A 82 9.65 7.04 0.67
CA GLY A 82 10.62 6.94 1.77
C GLY A 82 10.40 7.95 2.90
N SER A 83 9.62 9.01 2.66
CA SER A 83 9.31 10.02 3.68
C SER A 83 7.96 9.85 4.35
N LEU A 84 7.16 8.86 3.91
CA LEU A 84 5.80 8.63 4.40
C LEU A 84 5.77 7.65 5.58
N HIS A 85 4.63 7.66 6.31
CA HIS A 85 4.38 6.73 7.41
C HIS A 85 2.98 6.11 7.27
N PRO A 86 2.79 4.82 7.60
CA PRO A 86 1.48 4.20 7.61
C PRO A 86 0.50 4.96 8.50
N GLY A 87 -0.72 5.18 7.99
CA GLY A 87 -1.75 5.96 8.67
C GLY A 87 -1.60 7.48 8.56
N GLN A 88 -0.54 8.00 7.95
CA GLN A 88 -0.37 9.44 7.70
C GLN A 88 -1.51 9.97 6.84
N ILE A 89 -2.02 11.14 7.23
CA ILE A 89 -3.09 11.84 6.49
C ILE A 89 -2.46 13.04 5.78
N LEU A 90 -2.81 13.17 4.51
CA LEU A 90 -2.32 14.19 3.59
C LEU A 90 -3.51 14.82 2.85
N THR A 91 -3.26 15.95 2.23
CA THR A 91 -4.15 16.53 1.23
C THR A 91 -3.45 16.48 -0.12
N LEU A 92 -4.12 15.92 -1.13
CA LEU A 92 -3.59 15.82 -2.50
C LEU A 92 -4.53 16.51 -3.47
N THR A 93 -3.93 17.19 -4.46
CA THR A 93 -4.64 17.99 -5.46
C THR A 93 -4.35 17.45 -6.86
N SER A 94 -5.41 17.08 -7.61
CA SER A 94 -5.31 16.66 -9.01
C SER A 94 -6.23 17.49 -9.87
N GLY A 95 -5.67 18.37 -10.71
CA GLY A 95 -6.43 19.36 -11.46
C GLY A 95 -7.18 20.31 -10.51
N THR A 96 -8.51 20.27 -10.52
CA THR A 96 -9.40 21.04 -9.62
C THR A 96 -9.86 20.24 -8.41
N ASP A 97 -9.59 18.95 -8.39
CA ASP A 97 -10.09 18.06 -7.35
C ASP A 97 -9.10 17.99 -6.17
N VAL A 98 -9.66 18.06 -4.97
CA VAL A 98 -8.91 17.94 -3.71
C VAL A 98 -9.36 16.68 -2.99
N TYR A 99 -8.40 15.89 -2.55
CA TYR A 99 -8.61 14.60 -1.88
C TYR A 99 -8.05 14.63 -0.47
N ALA A 100 -8.79 14.07 0.48
CA ALA A 100 -8.18 13.58 1.71
C ALA A 100 -7.49 12.25 1.40
N ALA A 101 -6.23 12.13 1.75
CA ALA A 101 -5.41 10.98 1.42
C ALA A 101 -4.86 10.34 2.69
N ARG A 102 -4.92 9.01 2.81
CA ARG A 102 -4.37 8.27 3.93
C ARG A 102 -3.39 7.21 3.41
N VAL A 103 -2.16 7.24 3.88
CA VAL A 103 -1.16 6.20 3.59
C VAL A 103 -1.63 4.89 4.24
N VAL A 104 -1.87 3.86 3.43
CA VAL A 104 -2.37 2.56 3.90
C VAL A 104 -1.28 1.50 3.93
N GLU A 105 -0.31 1.60 3.02
CA GLU A 105 0.77 0.63 2.92
C GLU A 105 2.05 1.31 2.41
N LEU A 106 3.17 0.84 2.90
CA LEU A 106 4.51 1.18 2.41
C LEU A 106 5.26 -0.12 2.22
N GLY A 107 5.97 -0.24 1.12
CA GLY A 107 6.76 -1.41 0.82
C GLY A 107 7.90 -1.11 -0.13
N ALA A 108 8.69 -2.13 -0.42
CA ALA A 108 9.78 -2.02 -1.36
C ALA A 108 9.97 -3.34 -2.11
N GLY A 109 9.92 -3.26 -3.42
CA GLY A 109 10.15 -4.40 -4.30
C GLY A 109 11.55 -4.36 -4.90
N VAL A 110 12.23 -5.49 -4.90
CA VAL A 110 13.51 -5.65 -5.59
C VAL A 110 13.27 -6.18 -6.99
N LEU A 111 13.77 -5.49 -8.01
CA LEU A 111 13.67 -5.95 -9.40
C LEU A 111 14.41 -7.28 -9.58
N HIS A 112 13.66 -8.32 -9.90
CA HIS A 112 14.18 -9.68 -10.03
C HIS A 112 14.58 -10.03 -11.47
N GLU A 113 13.68 -9.76 -12.43
CA GLU A 113 13.91 -10.02 -13.86
C GLU A 113 13.20 -8.97 -14.70
N THR A 114 13.66 -8.80 -15.94
CA THR A 114 13.03 -7.93 -16.95
C THR A 114 12.84 -8.68 -18.26
N ALA A 115 11.82 -8.31 -19.02
CA ALA A 115 11.61 -8.80 -20.39
C ALA A 115 11.16 -7.66 -21.29
N GLY A 116 11.68 -7.59 -22.51
CA GLY A 116 11.37 -6.49 -23.43
C GLY A 116 12.02 -5.17 -23.05
N THR A 117 11.35 -4.06 -23.35
CA THR A 117 11.80 -2.70 -23.05
C THR A 117 10.71 -1.96 -22.27
N THR A 118 11.09 -1.32 -21.17
CA THR A 118 10.20 -0.50 -20.36
C THR A 118 10.75 0.92 -20.26
N SER A 119 9.89 1.87 -19.92
CA SER A 119 10.29 3.24 -19.59
C SER A 119 11.02 3.35 -18.25
N CYS A 120 10.91 2.31 -17.42
CA CYS A 120 11.59 2.24 -16.13
C CYS A 120 13.07 1.90 -16.31
N SER A 121 13.95 2.64 -15.64
CA SER A 121 15.41 2.50 -15.74
C SER A 121 16.03 1.65 -14.62
N LEU A 122 15.22 0.95 -13.84
CA LEU A 122 15.72 0.09 -12.76
C LEU A 122 16.61 -1.04 -13.29
N ALA A 123 17.74 -1.26 -12.65
CA ALA A 123 18.59 -2.41 -12.91
C ALA A 123 18.18 -3.60 -12.04
N ARG A 124 18.50 -4.81 -12.50
CA ARG A 124 18.25 -6.03 -11.72
C ARG A 124 18.94 -5.96 -10.36
N GLY A 125 18.20 -6.22 -9.30
CA GLY A 125 18.64 -6.14 -7.92
C GLY A 125 18.46 -4.79 -7.27
N GLU A 126 18.07 -3.76 -8.02
CA GLU A 126 17.69 -2.47 -7.45
C GLU A 126 16.31 -2.53 -6.81
N GLU A 127 16.13 -1.71 -5.79
CA GLU A 127 14.92 -1.60 -5.01
C GLU A 127 14.07 -0.43 -5.47
N MET A 128 12.77 -0.66 -5.59
CA MET A 128 11.75 0.33 -5.84
C MET A 128 10.86 0.44 -4.59
N GLY A 129 10.89 1.59 -3.93
CA GLY A 129 9.95 1.90 -2.86
C GLY A 129 8.58 2.25 -3.41
N TYR A 130 7.52 1.82 -2.74
CA TYR A 130 6.16 2.20 -3.09
C TYR A 130 5.34 2.61 -1.87
N ALA A 131 4.30 3.41 -2.12
CA ALA A 131 3.30 3.79 -1.13
C ALA A 131 1.91 3.61 -1.70
N GLU A 132 1.07 2.78 -1.08
CA GLU A 132 -0.37 2.77 -1.38
C GLU A 132 -1.09 3.79 -0.51
N VAL A 133 -1.90 4.62 -1.15
CA VAL A 133 -2.65 5.71 -0.53
C VAL A 133 -4.13 5.57 -0.87
N GLU A 134 -4.97 5.59 0.14
CA GLU A 134 -6.42 5.68 -0.02
C GLU A 134 -6.83 7.14 -0.14
N LEU A 135 -7.43 7.50 -1.28
CA LEU A 135 -7.98 8.81 -1.53
C LEU A 135 -9.46 8.83 -1.19
N THR A 136 -9.91 9.91 -0.58
CA THR A 136 -11.34 10.20 -0.37
C THR A 136 -11.66 11.53 -1.05
N ASP A 137 -12.59 11.54 -1.99
CA ASP A 137 -13.05 12.74 -2.65
C ASP A 137 -14.04 13.55 -1.79
N ALA A 138 -14.44 14.73 -2.26
CA ALA A 138 -15.39 15.60 -1.57
C ALA A 138 -16.80 14.98 -1.40
N ARG A 139 -17.12 13.90 -2.13
CA ARG A 139 -18.38 13.17 -2.03
C ARG A 139 -18.28 11.95 -1.11
N GLY A 140 -17.08 11.69 -0.56
CA GLY A 140 -16.81 10.54 0.28
C GLY A 140 -16.51 9.24 -0.51
N ALA A 141 -16.37 9.31 -1.84
CA ALA A 141 -15.97 8.14 -2.63
C ALA A 141 -14.47 7.88 -2.43
N THR A 142 -14.14 6.61 -2.26
CA THR A 142 -12.75 6.18 -2.05
C THR A 142 -12.15 5.51 -3.27
N SER A 143 -10.86 5.72 -3.48
CA SER A 143 -10.06 5.04 -4.50
C SER A 143 -8.65 4.81 -3.99
N ARG A 144 -7.90 3.87 -4.60
CA ARG A 144 -6.50 3.63 -4.28
C ARG A 144 -5.58 4.19 -5.34
N VAL A 145 -4.48 4.75 -4.88
CA VAL A 145 -3.40 5.28 -5.70
C VAL A 145 -2.08 4.74 -5.17
N THR A 146 -1.22 4.31 -6.08
CA THR A 146 0.15 3.93 -5.77
C THR A 146 1.08 5.07 -6.18
N PHE A 147 2.05 5.36 -5.34
CA PHE A 147 3.19 6.21 -5.63
C PHE A 147 4.42 5.32 -5.65
N ASP A 148 5.12 5.29 -6.79
CA ASP A 148 6.31 4.46 -6.97
C ASP A 148 7.53 5.36 -7.11
N SER A 149 8.60 5.04 -6.38
CA SER A 149 9.89 5.66 -6.63
C SER A 149 10.63 4.83 -7.67
N HIS A 150 10.49 5.16 -8.94
CA HIS A 150 11.32 4.55 -9.99
C HIS A 150 12.75 5.09 -9.93
N GLY A 151 13.39 4.90 -8.78
CA GLY A 151 14.81 4.99 -8.57
C GLY A 151 15.53 6.30 -8.85
N TYR A 152 14.98 7.33 -9.44
CA TYR A 152 15.72 8.59 -9.62
C TYR A 152 14.91 9.74 -10.24
N ARG A 153 14.10 10.46 -9.53
CA ARG A 153 13.45 11.74 -9.90
C ARG A 153 12.04 11.69 -10.46
N ASP A 154 11.54 10.60 -10.95
CA ASP A 154 10.18 10.55 -11.48
C ASP A 154 9.27 9.78 -10.54
N LEU A 155 8.83 10.47 -9.49
CA LEU A 155 7.73 10.00 -8.65
C LEU A 155 6.49 9.95 -9.52
N VAL A 156 6.08 8.76 -9.90
CA VAL A 156 4.88 8.55 -10.70
C VAL A 156 3.79 8.03 -9.79
N SER A 157 2.60 8.57 -9.97
CA SER A 157 1.42 8.13 -9.23
C SER A 157 0.38 7.56 -10.18
N TYR A 158 -0.21 6.43 -9.75
CA TYR A 158 -1.19 5.70 -10.55
C TYR A 158 -2.43 5.38 -9.72
N ARG A 159 -3.58 5.52 -10.35
CA ARG A 159 -4.81 4.93 -9.80
C ARG A 159 -4.80 3.44 -10.06
N LYS A 160 -4.79 2.67 -8.98
CA LYS A 160 -4.82 1.20 -9.02
C LYS A 160 -6.26 0.72 -9.08
N ARG A 161 -6.63 0.03 -10.18
CA ARG A 161 -7.97 -0.51 -10.39
C ARG A 161 -7.91 -2.00 -10.69
N ARG A 162 -8.59 -2.80 -9.86
CA ARG A 162 -8.68 -4.24 -10.08
C ARG A 162 -9.49 -4.55 -11.34
N LEU A 163 -8.97 -5.46 -12.17
CA LEU A 163 -9.64 -5.94 -13.38
C LEU A 163 -10.22 -7.33 -13.18
N GLY A 164 -11.53 -7.43 -13.32
CA GLY A 164 -12.20 -8.71 -13.45
C GLY A 164 -11.88 -9.41 -14.77
N ARG A 165 -12.11 -10.73 -14.88
CA ARG A 165 -11.83 -11.48 -16.11
C ARG A 165 -12.62 -10.99 -17.34
N ALA A 166 -13.83 -10.49 -17.13
CA ALA A 166 -14.65 -9.91 -18.20
C ALA A 166 -14.00 -8.64 -18.72
N GLU A 167 -13.57 -7.73 -17.82
CA GLU A 167 -12.89 -6.49 -18.17
C GLU A 167 -11.53 -6.75 -18.84
N GLN A 168 -10.77 -7.75 -18.38
CA GLN A 168 -9.52 -8.14 -19.06
C GLN A 168 -9.78 -8.55 -20.51
N ARG A 169 -10.83 -9.35 -20.79
CA ARG A 169 -11.20 -9.72 -22.17
C ARG A 169 -11.65 -8.51 -22.96
N GLN A 170 -12.42 -7.62 -22.35
CA GLN A 170 -12.88 -6.40 -22.98
C GLN A 170 -11.70 -5.48 -23.35
N LEU A 171 -10.78 -5.25 -22.45
CA LEU A 171 -9.65 -4.33 -22.67
C LEU A 171 -8.54 -4.95 -23.53
N PHE A 172 -8.25 -6.23 -23.36
CA PHE A 172 -7.08 -6.89 -23.93
C PHE A 172 -7.42 -7.97 -24.98
N GLY A 173 -8.70 -8.26 -25.20
CA GLY A 173 -9.16 -9.37 -26.06
C GLY A 173 -8.97 -10.74 -25.43
N LYS A 174 -8.33 -10.82 -24.27
CA LYS A 174 -8.07 -12.09 -23.54
C LYS A 174 -7.96 -11.85 -22.04
N ALA A 175 -8.11 -12.91 -21.24
CA ALA A 175 -7.73 -12.89 -19.84
C ALA A 175 -6.21 -13.11 -19.73
N ILE A 176 -5.50 -12.16 -19.13
CA ILE A 176 -4.03 -12.19 -18.99
C ILE A 176 -3.57 -13.06 -17.82
N ALA A 177 -4.34 -13.13 -16.74
CA ALA A 177 -4.06 -14.07 -15.66
C ALA A 177 -4.39 -15.50 -16.10
N ALA A 178 -3.50 -16.45 -15.82
CA ALA A 178 -3.82 -17.86 -15.96
C ALA A 178 -5.08 -18.21 -15.15
N PRO A 179 -5.90 -19.19 -15.57
CA PRO A 179 -6.95 -19.67 -14.69
C PRO A 179 -6.26 -20.19 -13.43
N THR A 180 -6.46 -19.51 -12.34
CA THR A 180 -6.12 -20.08 -11.05
C THR A 180 -6.97 -21.34 -10.95
N THR A 181 -6.35 -22.50 -10.84
CA THR A 181 -7.04 -23.69 -10.35
C THR A 181 -7.33 -23.37 -8.89
N ALA A 182 -8.38 -22.59 -8.70
CA ALA A 182 -8.80 -22.16 -7.38
C ALA A 182 -9.13 -23.43 -6.59
N ARG A 183 -8.33 -23.72 -5.59
CA ARG A 183 -8.92 -24.21 -4.36
C ARG A 183 -10.02 -23.20 -4.04
N SER A 184 -11.25 -23.65 -4.23
CA SER A 184 -12.46 -22.92 -3.86
C SER A 184 -12.36 -22.53 -2.39
N GLY A 185 -11.81 -21.36 -2.13
CA GLY A 185 -11.86 -20.64 -0.87
C GLY A 185 -12.91 -19.56 -1.10
N SER A 186 -14.03 -19.74 -0.46
CA SER A 186 -15.18 -18.85 -0.34
C SER A 186 -14.81 -17.37 -0.29
N ASP A 187 -15.60 -16.59 -1.01
CA ASP A 187 -15.64 -15.13 -1.05
C ASP A 187 -15.07 -14.42 0.19
N GLU A 188 -13.98 -13.71 -0.03
CA GLU A 188 -13.25 -12.93 1.00
C GLU A 188 -14.02 -11.70 1.53
N SER A 189 -15.23 -11.45 1.07
CA SER A 189 -16.09 -10.42 1.66
C SER A 189 -16.54 -10.74 3.09
N VAL A 190 -16.43 -12.02 3.51
CA VAL A 190 -16.81 -12.47 4.86
C VAL A 190 -15.64 -12.33 5.85
N ASN A 191 -14.38 -12.40 5.38
CA ASN A 191 -13.22 -12.42 6.28
C ASN A 191 -12.84 -11.05 6.85
N ALA A 192 -13.06 -9.95 6.12
CA ALA A 192 -12.82 -8.62 6.66
C ALA A 192 -13.75 -8.33 7.86
N GLY A 193 -15.02 -8.75 7.78
CA GLY A 193 -15.98 -8.62 8.89
C GLY A 193 -15.57 -9.47 10.10
N VAL A 194 -15.12 -10.70 9.86
CA VAL A 194 -14.69 -11.62 10.95
C VAL A 194 -13.38 -11.13 11.59
N PHE A 195 -12.44 -10.63 10.80
CA PHE A 195 -11.20 -10.04 11.32
C PHE A 195 -11.50 -8.84 12.24
N TRP A 196 -12.34 -7.90 11.81
CA TRP A 196 -12.73 -6.75 12.63
C TRP A 196 -13.52 -7.15 13.88
N VAL A 197 -14.35 -8.19 13.82
CA VAL A 197 -15.05 -8.72 15.00
C VAL A 197 -14.05 -9.32 15.99
N MET A 198 -13.03 -10.06 15.51
CA MET A 198 -11.98 -10.62 16.37
C MET A 198 -11.12 -9.53 17.00
N VAL A 199 -10.73 -8.49 16.25
CA VAL A 199 -9.97 -7.34 16.78
C VAL A 199 -10.79 -6.60 17.84
N MET A 200 -12.08 -6.35 17.60
CA MET A 200 -12.95 -5.70 18.59
C MET A 200 -13.16 -6.56 19.84
N LEU A 201 -13.19 -7.88 19.68
CA LEU A 201 -13.33 -8.80 20.81
C LEU A 201 -12.05 -8.82 21.66
N VAL A 202 -10.88 -8.79 21.06
CA VAL A 202 -9.60 -8.67 21.77
C VAL A 202 -9.51 -7.33 22.52
N ILE A 203 -9.88 -6.22 21.87
CA ILE A 203 -9.91 -4.89 22.52
C ILE A 203 -10.87 -4.90 23.70
N MET A 204 -12.06 -5.48 23.57
CA MET A 204 -13.02 -5.61 24.68
C MET A 204 -12.44 -6.42 25.84
N ILE A 205 -11.77 -7.54 25.55
CA ILE A 205 -11.13 -8.37 26.61
C ILE A 205 -10.06 -7.57 27.35
N VAL A 206 -9.24 -6.80 26.61
CA VAL A 206 -8.20 -5.95 27.25
C VAL A 206 -8.82 -4.86 28.10
N ILE A 207 -9.89 -4.20 27.66
CA ILE A 207 -10.60 -3.18 28.42
C ILE A 207 -11.19 -3.79 29.71
N ILE A 208 -11.81 -4.96 29.64
CA ILE A 208 -12.38 -5.66 30.79
C ILE A 208 -11.27 -6.04 31.78
N ALA A 209 -10.13 -6.55 31.30
CA ALA A 209 -9.00 -6.91 32.14
C ALA A 209 -8.40 -5.71 32.87
N VAL A 210 -8.29 -4.57 32.18
CA VAL A 210 -7.81 -3.31 32.79
C VAL A 210 -8.80 -2.77 33.80
N ALA A 211 -10.11 -2.82 33.53
CA ALA A 211 -11.15 -2.39 34.46
C ALA A 211 -11.17 -3.25 35.75
N GLN A 212 -11.00 -4.58 35.62
CA GLN A 212 -10.93 -5.48 36.78
C GLN A 212 -9.68 -5.27 37.63
N HIS A 213 -8.55 -4.77 37.02
CA HIS A 213 -7.34 -4.42 37.77
C HIS A 213 -7.46 -3.06 38.45
N ALA A 214 -8.31 -2.15 37.96
CA ALA A 214 -8.53 -0.85 38.57
C ALA A 214 -9.40 -0.90 39.82
N ASP A 215 -10.33 -1.86 39.91
CA ASP A 215 -11.22 -2.01 41.05
C ASP A 215 -10.60 -2.80 42.21
N GLY A 216 -9.40 -3.38 42.06
CA GLY A 216 -8.72 -4.20 43.06
C GLY A 216 -7.88 -3.46 44.09
N SER A 217 -7.76 -2.12 44.05
CA SER A 217 -6.93 -1.35 45.00
C SER A 217 -7.71 -0.38 45.86
N GLY A 218 -8.72 -0.86 46.51
CA GLY A 218 -9.51 -0.07 47.45
C GLY A 218 -10.09 -0.88 48.59
N SER A 219 -9.30 -1.27 49.59
CA SER A 219 -9.83 -1.48 50.95
C SER A 219 -8.73 -1.69 51.98
N SER A 220 -8.85 -0.87 52.99
CA SER A 220 -8.49 -1.06 54.40
C SER A 220 -7.10 -0.71 54.89
N GLY A 221 -7.07 0.24 55.79
CA GLY A 221 -5.97 0.54 56.72
C GLY A 221 -6.13 1.86 57.44
N SER A 222 -7.04 1.90 58.42
CA SER A 222 -7.10 2.99 59.42
C SER A 222 -5.85 2.98 60.27
N GLY A 223 -5.25 4.18 60.53
CA GLY A 223 -4.18 4.32 61.51
C GLY A 223 -3.66 5.76 61.56
N GLY A 224 -3.98 6.48 62.61
CA GLY A 224 -3.70 7.87 62.86
C GLY A 224 -2.20 8.19 63.08
N GLY A 225 -1.89 9.47 63.07
CA GLY A 225 -0.58 9.98 63.52
C GLY A 225 -0.23 11.35 62.92
N SER A 226 -0.47 12.34 63.72
CA SER A 226 -0.05 13.74 63.77
C SER A 226 1.24 14.16 63.04
N GLY A 227 1.22 15.35 62.48
CA GLY A 227 2.19 16.38 62.74
C GLY A 227 3.32 16.52 61.72
N GLY A 228 3.42 17.66 61.12
CA GLY A 228 4.67 18.10 60.54
C GLY A 228 4.53 19.03 59.33
N VAL A 229 4.24 20.30 59.59
CA VAL A 229 4.36 21.39 58.66
C VAL A 229 5.85 21.69 58.40
N VAL A 230 6.29 21.63 57.16
CA VAL A 230 7.46 22.41 56.75
C VAL A 230 7.21 22.97 55.31
N ARG A 231 7.35 24.27 55.25
CA ARG A 231 7.21 25.16 54.09
C ARG A 231 8.43 25.14 53.16
N PRO A 232 8.30 25.72 51.96
CA PRO A 232 9.21 25.56 50.85
C PRO A 232 10.39 26.50 50.89
N VAL A 233 11.49 26.12 50.27
CA VAL A 233 12.61 27.01 49.95
C VAL A 233 12.69 27.25 48.46
N TYR A 234 12.57 28.50 48.10
CA TYR A 234 12.91 29.12 46.81
C TYR A 234 14.43 29.23 46.65
N GLY A 235 14.90 29.07 45.47
CA GLY A 235 16.19 29.56 45.02
C GLY A 235 16.40 29.02 43.59
N GLY A 236 16.51 29.73 42.52
CA GLY A 236 17.03 31.07 42.32
C GLY A 236 18.38 30.98 41.63
N GLY A 237 18.41 31.42 40.35
CA GLY A 237 19.61 31.82 39.64
C GLY A 237 20.26 30.73 38.77
N GLY A 238 20.62 30.96 37.53
CA GLY A 238 21.13 32.03 36.79
C GLY A 238 22.02 31.48 35.70
N GLY A 239 21.86 31.85 34.45
CA GLY A 239 22.74 32.58 33.61
C GLY A 239 23.99 31.85 33.07
N GLY A 240 24.13 31.89 31.75
CA GLY A 240 25.40 31.58 31.10
C GLY A 240 25.33 31.61 29.61
N VAL A 241 25.56 32.74 29.04
CA VAL A 241 25.81 33.08 27.62
C VAL A 241 27.15 32.49 27.17
N GLY A 242 27.28 32.16 25.90
CA GLY A 242 28.58 32.26 25.25
C GLY A 242 28.99 31.15 24.31
N LYS A 243 29.01 31.44 23.16
CA LYS A 243 29.72 31.47 21.88
C LYS A 243 29.31 30.43 20.87
#